data_3e44caf1f9fc5794bbc0ab684261da87
#
_entry.id   3e44caf1f9fc5794bbc0ab684261da87
#
_cell.length_a   1.000
_cell.length_b   1.000
_cell.length_c   1.000
_cell.angle_alpha   90.00
_cell.angle_beta   90.00
_cell.angle_gamma   90.00
#
_symmetry.space_group_name_H-M   'P 1'
#
loop_
_entity.id
_entity.type
_entity.pdbx_description
1 polymer ?
#
loop_
_entity_poly.entity_id
_entity_poly.type
_entity_poly.pdbx_seq_one_letter_code
_entity_poly.pdbx_strand_id
1 'polypeptide(L)'
;MDILYIVPALITYIVGYILIKYPISISVPTERGMHKNNIISSGGIAILVGIISFTVLAGLDKYSSSFHNYEIIYISALMLVTIIGYFDDTRSLSKKFRFGAQIFISYLALQTTSISDPFLILAAIILIVYTINIYNFMDGIDQLAISQAIFFAASSGLIFWWENFMFSLIFLSFFLINYKKTKIFLGNSGSYLLGLYVAVAIISGPRETIYEEGALISMFILMTIFYVEATYTIIARF
;
A
#
# COMPACT_ATOMS: atom_id res chain seq x y z
N MET A 1 21.87 -13.73 0.21
CA MET A 1 20.91 -12.63 -0.08
C MET A 1 21.32 -12.07 -1.43
N ASP A 2 20.62 -12.46 -2.46
CA ASP A 2 21.05 -12.13 -3.82
C ASP A 2 20.81 -10.64 -4.08
N ILE A 3 21.82 -9.99 -4.70
CA ILE A 3 21.79 -8.57 -5.12
C ILE A 3 20.51 -8.26 -5.93
N LEU A 4 19.95 -9.26 -6.59
CA LEU A 4 18.72 -9.16 -7.36
C LEU A 4 17.53 -8.58 -6.57
N TYR A 5 17.42 -8.83 -5.26
CA TYR A 5 16.30 -8.33 -4.44
C TYR A 5 16.38 -6.83 -4.10
N ILE A 6 17.54 -6.19 -4.33
CA ILE A 6 17.70 -4.74 -4.18
C ILE A 6 17.21 -4.00 -5.45
N VAL A 7 17.16 -4.69 -6.59
CA VAL A 7 16.77 -4.10 -7.88
C VAL A 7 15.41 -3.43 -7.85
N PRO A 8 14.33 -4.01 -7.25
CA PRO A 8 13.04 -3.37 -7.15
C PRO A 8 13.06 -2.04 -6.40
N ALA A 9 13.84 -1.95 -5.32
CA ALA A 9 14.01 -0.72 -4.57
C ALA A 9 14.73 0.37 -5.41
N LEU A 10 15.75 -0.01 -6.17
CA LEU A 10 16.43 0.89 -7.10
C LEU A 10 15.51 1.34 -8.23
N ILE A 11 14.69 0.45 -8.78
CA ILE A 11 13.68 0.79 -9.81
C ILE A 11 12.69 1.81 -9.24
N THR A 12 12.18 1.58 -8.02
CA THR A 12 11.28 2.54 -7.35
C THR A 12 11.92 3.91 -7.21
N TYR A 13 13.19 3.96 -6.79
CA TYR A 13 13.94 5.21 -6.66
C TYR A 13 14.07 5.92 -8.01
N ILE A 14 14.50 5.20 -9.06
CA ILE A 14 14.68 5.75 -10.41
C ILE A 14 13.36 6.27 -10.97
N VAL A 15 12.28 5.49 -10.88
CA VAL A 15 10.94 5.88 -11.34
C VAL A 15 10.46 7.12 -10.59
N GLY A 16 10.59 7.14 -9.26
CA GLY A 16 10.24 8.31 -8.46
C GLY A 16 11.03 9.56 -8.87
N TYR A 17 12.33 9.43 -9.17
CA TYR A 17 13.14 10.54 -9.69
C TYR A 17 12.68 11.00 -11.07
N ILE A 18 12.31 10.08 -11.96
CA ILE A 18 11.75 10.40 -13.29
C ILE A 18 10.44 11.16 -13.13
N LEU A 19 9.55 10.74 -12.24
CA LEU A 19 8.27 11.39 -11.97
C LEU A 19 8.43 12.81 -11.39
N ILE A 20 9.51 13.08 -10.65
CA ILE A 20 9.86 14.43 -10.22
C ILE A 20 10.24 15.31 -11.41
N LYS A 21 11.00 14.75 -12.35
CA LYS A 21 11.45 15.50 -13.54
C LYS A 21 10.35 15.67 -14.59
N TYR A 22 9.47 14.68 -14.72
CA TYR A 22 8.35 14.63 -15.67
C TYR A 22 7.06 14.31 -14.92
N PRO A 23 6.45 15.31 -14.25
CA PRO A 23 5.27 15.08 -13.43
C PRO A 23 4.05 14.72 -14.28
N ILE A 24 3.38 13.64 -13.94
CA ILE A 24 2.15 13.17 -14.59
C ILE A 24 0.89 13.56 -13.82
N SER A 25 1.02 13.92 -12.55
CA SER A 25 -0.07 14.40 -11.71
C SER A 25 0.45 15.49 -10.78
N ILE A 26 -0.26 16.60 -10.73
CA ILE A 26 0.05 17.76 -9.87
C ILE A 26 -1.19 18.06 -9.03
N SER A 27 -1.04 17.99 -7.71
CA SER A 27 -2.07 18.43 -6.77
C SER A 27 -1.94 19.93 -6.52
N VAL A 28 -3.05 20.65 -6.73
CA VAL A 28 -3.13 22.08 -6.46
C VAL A 28 -3.46 22.31 -4.99
N PRO A 29 -2.83 23.28 -4.31
CA PRO A 29 -3.14 23.62 -2.93
C PRO A 29 -4.63 23.90 -2.72
N THR A 30 -5.22 23.31 -1.70
CA THR A 30 -6.58 23.62 -1.28
C THR A 30 -6.54 24.41 0.03
N GLU A 31 -7.59 25.21 0.31
CA GLU A 31 -7.68 26.01 1.54
C GLU A 31 -7.55 25.17 2.83
N ARG A 32 -7.86 23.87 2.76
CA ARG A 32 -7.75 22.93 3.87
C ARG A 32 -6.44 22.13 3.88
N GLY A 33 -5.61 22.27 2.84
CA GLY A 33 -4.34 21.58 2.71
C GLY A 33 -3.22 22.30 3.46
N MET A 34 -2.28 21.55 4.03
CA MET A 34 -1.12 22.13 4.71
C MET A 34 -0.07 22.72 3.75
N HIS A 35 -0.18 22.42 2.46
CA HIS A 35 0.79 22.84 1.44
C HIS A 35 0.33 24.08 0.67
N LYS A 36 1.28 25.01 0.50
CA LYS A 36 1.05 26.29 -0.20
C LYS A 36 1.45 26.26 -1.68
N ASN A 37 2.16 25.22 -2.13
CA ASN A 37 2.70 25.08 -3.48
C ASN A 37 2.08 23.87 -4.21
N ASN A 38 2.11 23.89 -5.53
CA ASN A 38 1.76 22.74 -6.36
C ASN A 38 2.73 21.59 -6.10
N ILE A 39 2.20 20.38 -5.89
CA ILE A 39 2.98 19.22 -5.51
C ILE A 39 2.64 18.04 -6.42
N ILE A 40 3.67 17.26 -6.77
CA ILE A 40 3.51 16.05 -7.57
C ILE A 40 2.88 14.98 -6.69
N SER A 41 1.73 14.40 -7.09
CA SER A 41 0.94 13.42 -6.33
C SER A 41 0.94 12.02 -6.97
N SER A 42 2.02 11.62 -7.61
CA SER A 42 2.11 10.36 -8.36
C SER A 42 3.07 9.34 -7.74
N GLY A 43 3.40 9.48 -6.46
CA GLY A 43 4.36 8.61 -5.77
C GLY A 43 3.95 7.14 -5.72
N GLY A 44 2.64 6.88 -5.64
CA GLY A 44 2.12 5.52 -5.65
C GLY A 44 2.48 4.72 -6.91
N ILE A 45 2.64 5.40 -8.05
CA ILE A 45 3.04 4.74 -9.30
C ILE A 45 4.48 4.22 -9.20
N ALA A 46 5.39 4.96 -8.58
CA ALA A 46 6.76 4.50 -8.38
C ALA A 46 6.82 3.24 -7.49
N ILE A 47 6.02 3.23 -6.42
CA ILE A 47 5.90 2.07 -5.52
C ILE A 47 5.32 0.88 -6.26
N LEU A 48 4.25 1.06 -7.04
CA LEU A 48 3.63 -0.01 -7.82
C LEU A 48 4.61 -0.65 -8.80
N VAL A 49 5.38 0.16 -9.54
CA VAL A 49 6.41 -0.34 -10.47
C VAL A 49 7.47 -1.15 -9.73
N GLY A 50 7.87 -0.71 -8.54
CA GLY A 50 8.78 -1.47 -7.67
C GLY A 50 8.19 -2.83 -7.27
N ILE A 51 6.93 -2.88 -6.84
CA ILE A 51 6.24 -4.13 -6.49
C ILE A 51 6.14 -5.06 -7.70
N ILE A 52 5.73 -4.55 -8.86
CA ILE A 52 5.65 -5.35 -10.09
C ILE A 52 7.03 -5.91 -10.45
N SER A 53 8.08 -5.09 -10.38
CA SER A 53 9.44 -5.55 -10.68
C SER A 53 9.92 -6.64 -9.72
N PHE A 54 9.58 -6.53 -8.43
CA PHE A 54 9.86 -7.58 -7.45
C PHE A 54 9.15 -8.89 -7.82
N THR A 55 7.87 -8.82 -8.13
CA THR A 55 7.08 -10.01 -8.46
C THR A 55 7.58 -10.69 -9.75
N VAL A 56 7.95 -9.90 -10.76
CA VAL A 56 8.53 -10.44 -12.01
C VAL A 56 9.87 -11.13 -11.72
N LEU A 57 10.75 -10.53 -10.94
CA LEU A 57 12.05 -11.11 -10.58
C LEU A 57 11.89 -12.38 -9.74
N ALA A 58 10.97 -12.39 -8.77
CA ALA A 58 10.66 -13.56 -7.97
C ALA A 58 10.11 -14.72 -8.84
N GLY A 59 9.31 -14.41 -9.87
CA GLY A 59 8.80 -15.41 -10.79
C GLY A 59 9.83 -15.98 -11.77
N LEU A 60 10.91 -15.26 -12.02
CA LEU A 60 12.03 -15.74 -12.84
C LEU A 60 12.99 -16.64 -12.04
N ASP A 61 12.93 -16.60 -10.72
CA ASP A 61 13.75 -17.46 -9.87
C ASP A 61 13.18 -18.89 -9.89
N LYS A 62 13.99 -19.85 -10.37
CA LYS A 62 13.60 -21.25 -10.55
C LYS A 62 13.17 -21.98 -9.26
N TYR A 63 13.44 -21.38 -8.12
CA TYR A 63 12.99 -21.89 -6.81
C TYR A 63 11.55 -21.53 -6.46
N SER A 64 10.94 -20.58 -7.19
CA SER A 64 9.54 -20.22 -7.04
C SER A 64 8.68 -20.95 -8.08
N SER A 65 8.51 -22.28 -7.90
CA SER A 65 7.58 -23.07 -8.73
C SER A 65 6.10 -22.70 -8.49
N SER A 66 5.84 -21.65 -7.78
CA SER A 66 4.52 -21.24 -7.28
C SER A 66 4.09 -19.86 -7.74
N PHE A 67 4.54 -19.38 -8.90
CA PHE A 67 3.90 -18.23 -9.55
C PHE A 67 2.48 -18.66 -9.97
N HIS A 68 1.58 -18.55 -9.02
CA HIS A 68 0.20 -19.02 -9.16
C HIS A 68 -0.70 -17.86 -9.55
N ASN A 69 -1.86 -18.17 -10.08
CA ASN A 69 -2.92 -17.22 -10.42
C ASN A 69 -3.21 -16.20 -9.30
N TYR A 70 -2.94 -16.55 -8.04
CA TYR A 70 -3.13 -15.67 -6.87
C TYR A 70 -2.27 -14.41 -6.92
N GLU A 71 -1.02 -14.49 -7.35
CA GLU A 71 -0.12 -13.32 -7.42
C GLU A 71 -0.55 -12.35 -8.52
N ILE A 72 -1.02 -12.90 -9.65
CA ILE A 72 -1.57 -12.10 -10.75
C ILE A 72 -2.82 -11.35 -10.28
N ILE A 73 -3.71 -12.01 -9.53
CA ILE A 73 -4.92 -11.39 -8.97
C ILE A 73 -4.52 -10.28 -7.99
N TYR A 74 -3.55 -10.55 -7.11
CA TYR A 74 -3.10 -9.57 -6.13
C TYR A 74 -2.49 -8.33 -6.79
N ILE A 75 -1.58 -8.53 -7.75
CA ILE A 75 -1.00 -7.41 -8.51
C ILE A 75 -2.09 -6.63 -9.26
N SER A 76 -3.05 -7.33 -9.86
CA SER A 76 -4.18 -6.69 -10.53
C SER A 76 -4.99 -5.80 -9.57
N ALA A 77 -5.23 -6.27 -8.34
CA ALA A 77 -5.90 -5.48 -7.31
C ALA A 77 -5.07 -4.24 -6.91
N LEU A 78 -3.75 -4.38 -6.72
CA LEU A 78 -2.84 -3.26 -6.45
C LEU A 78 -2.79 -2.26 -7.61
N MET A 79 -2.77 -2.73 -8.85
CA MET A 79 -2.84 -1.87 -10.03
C MET A 79 -4.15 -1.10 -10.09
N LEU A 80 -5.28 -1.78 -9.92
CA LEU A 80 -6.60 -1.15 -9.95
C LEU A 80 -6.77 -0.08 -8.87
N VAL A 81 -6.37 -0.37 -7.64
CA VAL A 81 -6.48 0.60 -6.54
C VAL A 81 -5.58 1.82 -6.77
N THR A 82 -4.38 1.61 -7.33
CA THR A 82 -3.46 2.70 -7.70
C THR A 82 -4.04 3.56 -8.81
N ILE A 83 -4.65 2.94 -9.83
CA ILE A 83 -5.31 3.64 -10.95
C ILE A 83 -6.50 4.47 -10.43
N ILE A 84 -7.34 3.91 -9.57
CA ILE A 84 -8.46 4.64 -8.96
C ILE A 84 -7.93 5.83 -8.14
N GLY A 85 -6.89 5.63 -7.33
CA GLY A 85 -6.25 6.72 -6.58
C GLY A 85 -5.69 7.81 -7.49
N TYR A 86 -5.03 7.44 -8.59
CA TYR A 86 -4.54 8.40 -9.59
C TYR A 86 -5.67 9.22 -10.24
N PHE A 87 -6.78 8.57 -10.62
CA PHE A 87 -7.93 9.29 -11.15
C PHE A 87 -8.61 10.17 -10.09
N ASP A 88 -8.59 9.76 -8.84
CA ASP A 88 -9.11 10.58 -7.75
C ASP A 88 -8.26 11.84 -7.51
N ASP A 89 -6.93 11.74 -7.62
CA ASP A 89 -6.02 12.89 -7.58
C ASP A 89 -6.22 13.86 -8.74
N THR A 90 -6.52 13.34 -9.94
CA THR A 90 -6.57 14.15 -11.16
C THR A 90 -7.96 14.66 -11.51
N ARG A 91 -9.03 13.95 -11.16
CA ARG A 91 -10.41 14.21 -11.59
C ARG A 91 -11.42 14.34 -10.44
N SER A 92 -11.00 14.23 -9.20
CA SER A 92 -11.87 14.30 -8.00
C SER A 92 -13.09 13.39 -8.12
N LEU A 93 -12.89 12.08 -8.04
CA LEU A 93 -13.95 11.08 -8.19
C LEU A 93 -15.04 11.24 -7.11
N SER A 94 -16.28 10.91 -7.45
CA SER A 94 -17.37 10.95 -6.47
C SER A 94 -17.13 9.97 -5.33
N LYS A 95 -17.53 10.33 -4.11
CA LYS A 95 -17.38 9.47 -2.92
C LYS A 95 -18.02 8.09 -3.12
N LYS A 96 -19.21 8.04 -3.77
CA LYS A 96 -19.92 6.79 -4.06
C LYS A 96 -19.12 5.89 -5.00
N PHE A 97 -18.53 6.46 -6.05
CA PHE A 97 -17.72 5.71 -7.01
C PHE A 97 -16.46 5.14 -6.34
N ARG A 98 -15.73 5.96 -5.56
CA ARG A 98 -14.54 5.51 -4.82
C ARG A 98 -14.86 4.34 -3.89
N PHE A 99 -15.93 4.48 -3.10
CA PHE A 99 -16.34 3.46 -2.15
C PHE A 99 -16.73 2.16 -2.86
N GLY A 100 -17.52 2.23 -3.95
CA GLY A 100 -17.90 1.05 -4.75
C GLY A 100 -16.68 0.37 -5.39
N ALA A 101 -15.73 1.15 -5.94
CA ALA A 101 -14.49 0.63 -6.49
C ALA A 101 -13.62 -0.04 -5.43
N GLN A 102 -13.50 0.55 -4.24
CA GLN A 102 -12.75 -0.04 -3.12
C GLN A 102 -13.37 -1.36 -2.67
N ILE A 103 -14.70 -1.47 -2.59
CA ILE A 103 -15.38 -2.74 -2.26
C ILE A 103 -15.07 -3.80 -3.32
N PHE A 104 -15.19 -3.47 -4.60
CA PHE A 104 -14.90 -4.41 -5.69
C PHE A 104 -13.45 -4.89 -5.66
N ILE A 105 -12.49 -3.97 -5.50
CA ILE A 105 -11.06 -4.28 -5.43
C ILE A 105 -10.75 -5.11 -4.17
N SER A 106 -11.40 -4.81 -3.05
CA SER A 106 -11.27 -5.61 -1.81
C SER A 106 -11.72 -7.04 -2.03
N TYR A 107 -12.87 -7.23 -2.68
CA TYR A 107 -13.36 -8.56 -3.02
C TYR A 107 -12.40 -9.31 -3.97
N LEU A 108 -11.87 -8.61 -4.98
CA LEU A 108 -10.87 -9.18 -5.89
C LEU A 108 -9.60 -9.60 -5.13
N ALA A 109 -9.09 -8.76 -4.24
CA ALA A 109 -7.91 -9.07 -3.44
C ALA A 109 -8.14 -10.27 -2.50
N LEU A 110 -9.34 -10.45 -1.96
CA LEU A 110 -9.68 -11.60 -1.11
C LEU A 110 -9.68 -12.94 -1.86
N GLN A 111 -9.77 -12.95 -3.20
CA GLN A 111 -9.60 -14.18 -3.98
C GLN A 111 -8.18 -14.77 -3.85
N THR A 112 -7.23 -14.00 -3.33
CA THR A 112 -5.87 -14.48 -3.02
C THR A 112 -5.76 -15.11 -1.64
N THR A 113 -6.85 -15.09 -0.85
CA THR A 113 -6.91 -15.65 0.50
C THR A 113 -7.71 -16.95 0.51
N SER A 114 -7.59 -17.75 1.56
CA SER A 114 -8.36 -18.97 1.73
C SER A 114 -9.70 -18.76 2.46
N ILE A 115 -10.13 -17.51 2.63
CA ILE A 115 -11.38 -17.18 3.33
C ILE A 115 -12.57 -17.54 2.43
N SER A 116 -13.43 -18.43 2.90
CA SER A 116 -14.64 -18.87 2.20
C SER A 116 -15.94 -18.57 2.96
N ASP A 117 -15.86 -18.28 4.25
CA ASP A 117 -17.01 -17.93 5.06
C ASP A 117 -17.55 -16.54 4.68
N PRO A 118 -18.86 -16.41 4.34
CA PRO A 118 -19.44 -15.13 3.90
C PRO A 118 -19.34 -14.00 4.94
N PHE A 119 -19.41 -14.31 6.23
CA PHE A 119 -19.29 -13.30 7.28
C PHE A 119 -17.85 -12.82 7.40
N LEU A 120 -16.88 -13.73 7.29
CA LEU A 120 -15.45 -13.36 7.27
C LEU A 120 -15.10 -12.57 6.02
N ILE A 121 -15.65 -12.92 4.84
CA ILE A 121 -15.48 -12.13 3.62
C ILE A 121 -16.00 -10.71 3.80
N LEU A 122 -17.21 -10.55 4.37
CA LEU A 122 -17.77 -9.22 4.62
C LEU A 122 -16.93 -8.43 5.61
N ALA A 123 -16.51 -9.05 6.72
CA ALA A 123 -15.64 -8.41 7.71
C ALA A 123 -14.29 -8.00 7.11
N ALA A 124 -13.69 -8.85 6.27
CA ALA A 124 -12.45 -8.57 5.57
C ALA A 124 -12.58 -7.42 4.57
N ILE A 125 -13.67 -7.35 3.79
CA ILE A 125 -13.95 -6.21 2.90
C ILE A 125 -14.05 -4.91 3.71
N ILE A 126 -14.76 -4.91 4.82
CA ILE A 126 -14.88 -3.74 5.70
C ILE A 126 -13.51 -3.31 6.21
N LEU A 127 -12.69 -4.26 6.66
CA LEU A 127 -11.33 -3.98 7.14
C LEU A 127 -10.45 -3.39 6.03
N ILE A 128 -10.48 -3.95 4.82
CA ILE A 128 -9.69 -3.45 3.68
C ILE A 128 -10.11 -2.03 3.33
N VAL A 129 -11.41 -1.80 3.12
CA VAL A 129 -11.94 -0.47 2.78
C VAL A 129 -11.61 0.54 3.88
N TYR A 130 -11.76 0.17 5.13
CA TYR A 130 -11.40 1.00 6.28
C TYR A 130 -9.92 1.35 6.26
N THR A 131 -9.03 0.38 6.06
CA THR A 131 -7.58 0.58 6.04
C THR A 131 -7.17 1.49 4.86
N ILE A 132 -7.72 1.29 3.66
CA ILE A 132 -7.47 2.16 2.51
C ILE A 132 -7.82 3.61 2.86
N ASN A 133 -8.98 3.85 3.48
CA ASN A 133 -9.42 5.20 3.81
C ASN A 133 -8.64 5.81 4.97
N ILE A 134 -8.21 5.03 5.96
CA ILE A 134 -7.30 5.50 7.02
C ILE A 134 -5.95 5.91 6.44
N TYR A 135 -5.33 5.10 5.60
CA TYR A 135 -4.08 5.46 4.95
C TYR A 135 -4.20 6.75 4.16
N ASN A 136 -5.30 6.91 3.42
CA ASN A 136 -5.56 8.14 2.67
C ASN A 136 -5.77 9.36 3.60
N PHE A 137 -6.45 9.17 4.72
CA PHE A 137 -6.66 10.24 5.69
C PHE A 137 -5.36 10.67 6.38
N MET A 138 -4.48 9.72 6.72
CA MET A 138 -3.21 9.97 7.40
C MET A 138 -2.11 10.45 6.45
N ASP A 139 -2.26 10.28 5.13
CA ASP A 139 -1.32 10.80 4.12
C ASP A 139 -1.30 12.34 4.06
N GLY A 140 -2.25 13.00 4.70
CA GLY A 140 -2.21 14.46 4.93
C GLY A 140 -1.11 14.94 5.87
N ILE A 141 -0.45 14.04 6.60
CA ILE A 141 0.72 14.31 7.44
C ILE A 141 1.96 13.77 6.74
N ASP A 142 2.91 14.67 6.45
CA ASP A 142 4.13 14.33 5.71
C ASP A 142 4.78 13.05 6.25
N GLN A 143 4.99 12.09 5.37
CA GLN A 143 5.72 10.83 5.60
C GLN A 143 5.07 9.85 6.60
N LEU A 144 3.97 10.18 7.27
CA LEU A 144 3.39 9.31 8.28
C LEU A 144 2.90 7.98 7.68
N ALA A 145 2.10 8.03 6.62
CA ALA A 145 1.55 6.85 5.97
C ALA A 145 2.65 5.91 5.44
N ILE A 146 3.66 6.46 4.76
CA ILE A 146 4.77 5.66 4.22
C ILE A 146 5.67 5.09 5.32
N SER A 147 5.94 5.85 6.39
CA SER A 147 6.73 5.38 7.53
C SER A 147 6.06 4.20 8.23
N GLN A 148 4.74 4.27 8.41
CA GLN A 148 3.97 3.19 9.00
C GLN A 148 3.97 1.94 8.11
N ALA A 149 3.87 2.09 6.79
CA ALA A 149 3.97 0.98 5.86
C ALA A 149 5.36 0.33 5.88
N ILE A 150 6.44 1.12 5.98
CA ILE A 150 7.81 0.61 6.16
C ILE A 150 7.92 -0.19 7.45
N PHE A 151 7.45 0.39 8.57
CA PHE A 151 7.50 -0.27 9.87
C PHE A 151 6.73 -1.60 9.85
N PHE A 152 5.52 -1.60 9.32
CA PHE A 152 4.69 -2.81 9.20
C PHE A 152 5.38 -3.86 8.32
N ALA A 153 5.84 -3.48 7.12
CA ALA A 153 6.46 -4.39 6.18
C ALA A 153 7.79 -4.96 6.72
N ALA A 154 8.62 -4.13 7.36
CA ALA A 154 9.87 -4.58 7.97
C ALA A 154 9.62 -5.55 9.14
N SER A 155 8.72 -5.18 10.06
CA SER A 155 8.41 -5.99 11.24
C SER A 155 7.76 -7.32 10.85
N SER A 156 6.75 -7.30 9.99
CA SER A 156 6.09 -8.53 9.50
C SER A 156 7.04 -9.38 8.67
N GLY A 157 7.93 -8.75 7.92
CA GLY A 157 8.95 -9.42 7.11
C GLY A 157 10.00 -10.14 7.95
N LEU A 158 10.43 -9.54 9.05
CA LEU A 158 11.41 -10.15 9.97
C LEU A 158 10.79 -11.27 10.81
N ILE A 159 9.50 -11.18 11.14
CA ILE A 159 8.82 -12.12 12.03
C ILE A 159 8.22 -13.29 11.24
N PHE A 160 7.63 -13.03 10.07
CA PHE A 160 6.79 -13.99 9.38
C PHE A 160 7.21 -14.28 7.94
N TRP A 161 7.44 -13.23 7.10
CA TRP A 161 7.62 -13.39 5.65
C TRP A 161 8.71 -12.49 5.10
N TRP A 162 9.72 -13.12 4.59
CA TRP A 162 10.84 -12.43 3.95
C TRP A 162 10.41 -11.50 2.80
N GLU A 163 9.36 -11.84 2.07
CA GLU A 163 8.81 -11.03 0.99
C GLU A 163 8.35 -9.66 1.48
N ASN A 164 7.70 -9.60 2.65
CA ASN A 164 7.31 -8.33 3.24
C ASN A 164 8.51 -7.45 3.59
N PHE A 165 9.62 -8.06 4.01
CA PHE A 165 10.85 -7.31 4.22
C PHE A 165 11.35 -6.66 2.92
N MET A 166 11.22 -7.33 1.77
CA MET A 166 11.55 -6.75 0.47
C MET A 166 10.64 -5.57 0.11
N PHE A 167 9.35 -5.64 0.43
CA PHE A 167 8.45 -4.50 0.26
C PHE A 167 8.87 -3.30 1.14
N SER A 168 9.41 -3.54 2.34
CA SER A 168 9.93 -2.46 3.18
C SER A 168 11.06 -1.69 2.51
N LEU A 169 11.92 -2.36 1.73
CA LEU A 169 13.00 -1.71 0.96
C LEU A 169 12.45 -0.87 -0.20
N ILE A 170 11.39 -1.33 -0.87
CA ILE A 170 10.68 -0.58 -1.92
C ILE A 170 10.09 0.71 -1.31
N PHE A 171 9.38 0.59 -0.19
CA PHE A 171 8.78 1.74 0.50
C PHE A 171 9.85 2.70 1.04
N LEU A 172 10.94 2.17 1.59
CA LEU A 172 12.07 2.98 2.07
C LEU A 172 12.71 3.77 0.93
N SER A 173 12.87 3.17 -0.25
CA SER A 173 13.44 3.88 -1.40
C SER A 173 12.58 5.07 -1.85
N PHE A 174 11.26 4.93 -1.83
CA PHE A 174 10.34 6.04 -2.05
C PHE A 174 10.43 7.08 -0.93
N PHE A 175 10.44 6.66 0.34
CA PHE A 175 10.61 7.54 1.49
C PHE A 175 11.86 8.42 1.36
N LEU A 176 12.98 7.87 0.93
CA LEU A 176 14.24 8.62 0.74
C LEU A 176 14.13 9.73 -0.33
N ILE A 177 13.31 9.54 -1.36
CA ILE A 177 13.03 10.56 -2.38
C ILE A 177 12.14 11.66 -1.79
N ASN A 178 11.14 11.27 -1.02
CA ASN A 178 10.18 12.17 -0.39
C ASN A 178 10.81 12.99 0.75
N TYR A 179 11.78 12.43 1.48
CA TYR A 179 12.35 13.01 2.70
C TYR A 179 13.03 14.38 2.50
N LYS A 180 13.72 14.59 1.37
CA LYS A 180 14.44 15.85 1.11
C LYS A 180 13.58 16.85 0.33
N LYS A 181 12.87 17.75 1.05
CA LYS A 181 12.09 18.87 0.50
C LYS A 181 10.93 18.43 -0.42
N THR A 182 10.19 17.42 0.00
CA THR A 182 8.90 16.98 -0.55
C THR A 182 8.63 17.41 -1.99
N LYS A 183 9.36 16.80 -2.93
CA LYS A 183 9.15 17.07 -4.36
C LYS A 183 8.04 16.21 -4.95
N ILE A 184 7.78 15.05 -4.30
CA ILE A 184 6.76 14.11 -4.74
C ILE A 184 6.04 13.54 -3.51
N PHE A 185 4.71 13.63 -3.51
CA PHE A 185 3.85 13.03 -2.50
C PHE A 185 3.39 11.65 -2.94
N LEU A 186 2.99 10.87 -1.95
CA LEU A 186 2.39 9.55 -2.14
C LEU A 186 1.13 9.65 -3.01
N GLY A 187 0.26 10.63 -2.71
CA GLY A 187 -1.03 10.85 -3.34
C GLY A 187 -2.04 9.76 -3.02
N ASN A 188 -3.30 9.93 -3.47
CA ASN A 188 -4.32 8.90 -3.32
C ASN A 188 -3.90 7.59 -4.00
N SER A 189 -3.13 7.66 -5.09
CA SER A 189 -2.58 6.49 -5.78
C SER A 189 -1.71 5.63 -4.86
N GLY A 190 -0.89 6.26 -4.02
CA GLY A 190 0.00 5.54 -3.12
C GLY A 190 -0.66 5.18 -1.79
N SER A 191 -1.43 6.08 -1.20
CA SER A 191 -2.12 5.81 0.07
C SER A 191 -3.13 4.67 -0.06
N TYR A 192 -3.86 4.57 -1.18
CA TYR A 192 -4.76 3.44 -1.46
C TYR A 192 -4.00 2.13 -1.65
N LEU A 193 -2.87 2.18 -2.38
CA LEU A 193 -2.01 1.01 -2.58
C LEU A 193 -1.48 0.49 -1.25
N LEU A 194 -0.92 1.37 -0.40
CA LEU A 194 -0.38 0.98 0.90
C LEU A 194 -1.47 0.44 1.83
N GLY A 195 -2.65 1.07 1.85
CA GLY A 195 -3.78 0.62 2.63
C GLY A 195 -4.26 -0.78 2.22
N LEU A 196 -4.36 -1.04 0.91
CA LEU A 196 -4.70 -2.37 0.39
C LEU A 196 -3.62 -3.39 0.75
N TYR A 197 -2.34 -3.07 0.53
CA TYR A 197 -1.22 -3.94 0.86
C TYR A 197 -1.25 -4.37 2.33
N VAL A 198 -1.34 -3.41 3.26
CA VAL A 198 -1.32 -3.68 4.70
C VAL A 198 -2.53 -4.52 5.13
N ALA A 199 -3.74 -4.16 4.65
CA ALA A 199 -4.94 -4.89 5.01
C ALA A 199 -4.90 -6.35 4.52
N VAL A 200 -4.48 -6.57 3.27
CA VAL A 200 -4.38 -7.93 2.71
C VAL A 200 -3.28 -8.72 3.42
N ALA A 201 -2.14 -8.11 3.74
CA ALA A 201 -1.09 -8.77 4.52
C ALA A 201 -1.58 -9.21 5.91
N ILE A 202 -2.37 -8.38 6.60
CA ILE A 202 -2.99 -8.76 7.89
C ILE A 202 -3.94 -9.95 7.71
N ILE A 203 -4.82 -9.90 6.72
CA ILE A 203 -5.85 -10.91 6.48
C ILE A 203 -5.25 -12.23 6.00
N SER A 204 -4.23 -12.17 5.14
CA SER A 204 -3.58 -13.37 4.61
C SER A 204 -2.90 -14.20 5.68
N GLY A 205 -2.44 -13.58 6.76
CA GLY A 205 -1.75 -14.24 7.87
C GLY A 205 -0.64 -15.20 7.41
N PRO A 206 0.27 -15.65 8.24
CA PRO A 206 1.21 -16.73 7.90
C PRO A 206 0.47 -18.05 7.77
N ARG A 207 0.34 -18.53 6.53
CA ARG A 207 -0.46 -19.72 6.18
C ARG A 207 0.17 -21.07 6.60
N GLU A 208 1.41 -21.10 7.07
CA GLU A 208 2.18 -22.33 7.28
C GLU A 208 2.86 -22.43 8.66
N THR A 209 2.54 -21.54 9.59
CA THR A 209 3.16 -21.59 10.92
C THR A 209 2.20 -22.18 11.96
N ILE A 210 2.77 -22.97 12.89
CA ILE A 210 2.08 -23.57 14.05
C ILE A 210 1.39 -22.49 14.95
N TYR A 211 1.56 -21.19 14.63
CA TYR A 211 1.09 -20.04 15.41
C TYR A 211 0.12 -19.14 14.64
N GLU A 212 -0.74 -19.70 13.77
CA GLU A 212 -1.64 -18.93 12.90
C GLU A 212 -2.47 -17.87 13.65
N GLU A 213 -3.07 -18.23 14.79
CA GLU A 213 -3.86 -17.29 15.61
C GLU A 213 -2.99 -16.17 16.20
N GLY A 214 -1.81 -16.51 16.71
CA GLY A 214 -0.88 -15.53 17.27
C GLY A 214 -0.32 -14.55 16.24
N ALA A 215 -0.17 -14.98 15.00
CA ALA A 215 0.36 -14.16 13.92
C ALA A 215 -0.62 -13.05 13.51
N LEU A 216 -1.91 -13.36 13.35
CA LEU A 216 -2.93 -12.39 13.04
C LEU A 216 -3.03 -11.31 14.13
N ILE A 217 -3.02 -11.75 15.41
CA ILE A 217 -3.02 -10.83 16.55
C ILE A 217 -1.78 -9.94 16.54
N SER A 218 -0.60 -10.51 16.27
CA SER A 218 0.66 -9.74 16.21
C SER A 218 0.63 -8.68 15.11
N MET A 219 0.07 -8.98 13.93
CA MET A 219 -0.09 -8.02 12.86
C MET A 219 -1.07 -6.89 13.21
N PHE A 220 -2.17 -7.21 13.90
CA PHE A 220 -3.06 -6.17 14.42
C PHE A 220 -2.35 -5.30 15.46
N ILE A 221 -1.53 -5.88 16.36
CA ILE A 221 -0.75 -5.12 17.33
C ILE A 221 0.20 -4.14 16.65
N LEU A 222 0.90 -4.54 15.57
CA LEU A 222 1.79 -3.66 14.81
C LEU A 222 1.07 -2.44 14.24
N MET A 223 -0.24 -2.57 13.94
CA MET A 223 -1.04 -1.49 13.38
C MET A 223 -1.91 -0.76 14.41
N THR A 224 -1.99 -1.24 15.65
CA THR A 224 -2.94 -0.74 16.66
C THR A 224 -2.78 0.77 16.88
N ILE A 225 -1.56 1.25 17.08
CA ILE A 225 -1.30 2.68 17.33
C ILE A 225 -1.81 3.52 16.16
N PHE A 226 -1.49 3.11 14.94
CA PHE A 226 -1.90 3.82 13.72
C PHE A 226 -3.43 3.85 13.55
N TYR A 227 -4.10 2.71 13.76
CA TYR A 227 -5.56 2.64 13.68
C TYR A 227 -6.25 3.45 14.77
N VAL A 228 -5.76 3.37 16.01
CA VAL A 228 -6.34 4.10 17.14
C VAL A 228 -6.18 5.61 16.95
N GLU A 229 -4.97 6.07 16.59
CA GLU A 229 -4.70 7.49 16.38
C GLU A 229 -5.52 8.06 15.21
N ALA A 230 -5.56 7.34 14.08
CA ALA A 230 -6.35 7.75 12.92
C ALA A 230 -7.84 7.80 13.24
N THR A 231 -8.37 6.77 13.90
CA THR A 231 -9.79 6.70 14.26
C THR A 231 -10.17 7.81 15.25
N TYR A 232 -9.34 8.01 16.28
CA TYR A 232 -9.54 9.09 17.24
C TYR A 232 -9.56 10.47 16.54
N THR A 233 -8.61 10.70 15.64
CA THR A 233 -8.52 11.96 14.89
C THR A 233 -9.73 12.18 13.99
N ILE A 234 -10.26 11.12 13.36
CA ILE A 234 -11.49 11.19 12.56
C ILE A 234 -12.67 11.57 13.47
N ILE A 235 -12.86 10.85 14.58
CA ILE A 235 -13.99 11.10 15.51
C ILE A 235 -13.91 12.52 16.11
N ALA A 236 -12.70 12.98 16.46
CA ALA A 236 -12.51 14.31 17.06
C ALA A 236 -12.77 15.47 16.08
N ARG A 237 -12.83 15.21 14.76
CA ARG A 237 -13.14 16.22 13.73
C ARG A 237 -14.63 16.35 13.40
N PHE A 238 -15.45 15.42 13.86
CA PHE A 238 -16.90 15.44 13.71
C PHE A 238 -17.58 15.87 15.00
#